data_1e4034a751256fabf2f63689c69c76cd
#
_entry.id   1e4034a751256fabf2f63689c69c76cd
#
_cell.length_a   1.000
_cell.length_b   1.000
_cell.length_c   1.000
_cell.angle_alpha   90.00
_cell.angle_beta   90.00
_cell.angle_gamma   90.00
#
_symmetry.space_group_name_H-M   'P 1'
#
loop_
_entity.id
_entity.type
_entity.pdbx_description
1 polymer ?
#
loop_
_entity_poly.entity_id
_entity_poly.type
_entity_poly.pdbx_seq_one_letter_code
_entity_poly.pdbx_strand_id
1 'polypeptide(L)'
;MIKPLLIEIGVEELPAIPLLKELKNIEKKYADILEKNSLLCEFEFYYTPRRLVIWHREFKTQQDDSTEEFFGAPLEVAYKDGKATPAAEGFAKKCGVTMDAIGSAQKGGKEVLYYKKEVAGKPSIELIGDIVDTWIKSLDFGKSMRWGSLSESFIRPIRWVNILFGDESVDVELFGVKSAKKTFVHRISNFNSVSINGAKEYFEVLKAGGVTLFPELRRESILNNFSLLEKENGIKIECDEDLLDEVIAITEHPTAVLGSFDEEFLKLPPEVIITSMKEHQRYFPVFKDGKLINKFVVVSNALTDDFSK
;
A
#
# COMPACT_ATOMS: atom_id res chain seq x y z
N MET A 1 6.87 -11.54 -21.33
CA MET A 1 6.48 -12.56 -20.32
C MET A 1 5.90 -11.88 -19.10
N ILE A 2 5.08 -12.60 -18.34
CA ILE A 2 4.47 -12.13 -17.09
C ILE A 2 4.75 -13.10 -15.94
N LYS A 3 4.85 -12.59 -14.72
CA LYS A 3 4.95 -13.34 -13.46
C LYS A 3 4.10 -12.63 -12.40
N PRO A 4 3.60 -13.31 -11.38
CA PRO A 4 2.96 -12.63 -10.25
C PRO A 4 4.01 -11.82 -9.46
N LEU A 5 3.59 -10.68 -8.89
CA LEU A 5 4.42 -9.88 -7.99
C LEU A 5 3.65 -9.62 -6.69
N LEU A 6 4.23 -10.04 -5.58
CA LEU A 6 3.76 -9.74 -4.22
C LEU A 6 4.75 -8.79 -3.55
N ILE A 7 4.24 -7.71 -3.00
CA ILE A 7 4.99 -6.78 -2.15
C ILE A 7 4.28 -6.70 -0.81
N GLU A 8 4.95 -7.08 0.27
CA GLU A 8 4.46 -6.90 1.64
C GLU A 8 5.45 -6.06 2.43
N ILE A 9 4.95 -4.95 2.96
CA ILE A 9 5.70 -4.10 3.89
C ILE A 9 5.06 -4.26 5.27
N GLY A 10 5.76 -4.96 6.13
CA GLY A 10 5.33 -5.19 7.49
C GLY A 10 5.79 -4.08 8.43
N VAL A 11 4.87 -3.59 9.25
CA VAL A 11 5.09 -2.44 10.13
C VAL A 11 4.61 -2.74 11.55
N GLU A 12 5.01 -1.91 12.51
CA GLU A 12 4.27 -1.82 13.79
C GLU A 12 2.87 -1.26 13.52
N GLU A 13 1.95 -1.42 14.46
CA GLU A 13 0.54 -1.07 14.25
C GLU A 13 0.36 0.37 13.76
N LEU A 14 -0.16 0.47 12.53
CA LEU A 14 -0.53 1.73 11.90
C LEU A 14 -1.72 2.35 12.64
N PRO A 15 -1.70 3.64 12.95
CA PRO A 15 -2.85 4.32 13.51
C PRO A 15 -3.95 4.47 12.43
N ALA A 16 -5.21 4.15 12.79
CA ALA A 16 -6.33 4.12 11.86
C ALA A 16 -6.51 5.41 11.07
N ILE A 17 -6.71 6.53 11.77
CA ILE A 17 -7.04 7.82 11.12
C ILE A 17 -5.98 8.26 10.10
N PRO A 18 -4.67 8.26 10.39
CA PRO A 18 -3.65 8.54 9.40
C PRO A 18 -3.67 7.57 8.21
N LEU A 19 -3.85 6.27 8.46
CA LEU A 19 -3.94 5.27 7.40
C LEU A 19 -5.14 5.52 6.49
N LEU A 20 -6.34 5.69 7.04
CA LEU A 20 -7.57 5.93 6.29
C LEU A 20 -7.49 7.19 5.42
N LYS A 21 -6.83 8.24 5.91
CA LYS A 21 -6.61 9.48 5.13
C LYS A 21 -5.70 9.25 3.94
N GLU A 22 -4.66 8.43 4.09
CA GLU A 22 -3.69 8.17 3.02
C GLU A 22 -4.17 7.10 2.03
N LEU A 23 -5.13 6.22 2.39
CA LEU A 23 -5.61 5.12 1.53
C LEU A 23 -5.89 5.56 0.08
N LYS A 24 -6.56 6.69 -0.10
CA LYS A 24 -6.89 7.24 -1.42
C LYS A 24 -5.67 7.58 -2.29
N ASN A 25 -4.53 7.82 -1.65
CA ASN A 25 -3.30 8.21 -2.30
C ASN A 25 -2.33 7.04 -2.52
N ILE A 26 -2.42 5.99 -1.69
CA ILE A 26 -1.49 4.86 -1.70
C ILE A 26 -1.44 4.19 -3.08
N GLU A 27 -2.60 3.79 -3.60
CA GLU A 27 -2.71 3.14 -4.91
C GLU A 27 -2.32 4.08 -6.04
N LYS A 28 -2.78 5.33 -6.01
CA LYS A 28 -2.42 6.33 -7.02
C LYS A 28 -0.93 6.56 -7.08
N LYS A 29 -0.26 6.76 -5.93
CA LYS A 29 1.19 6.98 -5.88
C LYS A 29 1.95 5.78 -6.43
N TYR A 30 1.50 4.56 -6.15
CA TYR A 30 2.09 3.35 -6.70
C TYR A 30 1.89 3.27 -8.22
N ALA A 31 0.68 3.51 -8.72
CA ALA A 31 0.37 3.55 -10.15
C ALA A 31 1.21 4.60 -10.90
N ASP A 32 1.34 5.83 -10.36
CA ASP A 32 2.14 6.91 -10.95
C ASP A 32 3.63 6.50 -11.05
N ILE A 33 4.15 5.72 -10.11
CA ILE A 33 5.53 5.21 -10.13
C ILE A 33 5.67 4.11 -11.19
N LEU A 34 4.72 3.20 -11.29
CA LEU A 34 4.71 2.17 -12.32
C LEU A 34 4.63 2.79 -13.73
N GLU A 35 3.80 3.81 -13.92
CA GLU A 35 3.68 4.53 -15.19
C GLU A 35 5.00 5.17 -15.60
N LYS A 36 5.67 5.88 -14.68
CA LYS A 36 7.00 6.47 -14.91
C LYS A 36 8.06 5.45 -15.28
N ASN A 37 7.89 4.21 -14.84
CA ASN A 37 8.79 3.10 -15.17
C ASN A 37 8.29 2.25 -16.36
N SER A 38 7.23 2.65 -17.08
CA SER A 38 6.64 1.91 -18.21
C SER A 38 6.26 0.45 -17.83
N LEU A 39 5.79 0.27 -16.58
CA LEU A 39 5.39 -1.01 -16.00
C LEU A 39 3.95 -0.99 -15.46
N LEU A 40 3.17 0.04 -15.79
CA LEU A 40 1.78 0.14 -15.32
C LEU A 40 0.97 -1.09 -15.77
N CYS A 41 0.36 -1.75 -14.82
CA CYS A 41 -0.53 -2.89 -15.01
C CYS A 41 -1.50 -2.98 -13.82
N GLU A 42 -2.48 -3.87 -13.90
CA GLU A 42 -3.45 -4.09 -12.82
C GLU A 42 -2.77 -4.59 -11.55
N PHE A 43 -3.24 -4.09 -10.42
CA PHE A 43 -2.84 -4.53 -9.09
C PHE A 43 -3.99 -4.38 -8.10
N GLU A 44 -3.88 -5.09 -7.00
CA GLU A 44 -4.78 -5.03 -5.86
C GLU A 44 -3.97 -4.54 -4.65
N PHE A 45 -4.57 -3.66 -3.85
CA PHE A 45 -3.95 -3.15 -2.62
C PHE A 45 -4.74 -3.65 -1.42
N TYR A 46 -4.03 -4.20 -0.44
CA TYR A 46 -4.60 -4.65 0.82
C TYR A 46 -3.81 -4.10 1.99
N TYR A 47 -4.47 -4.00 3.12
CA TYR A 47 -3.83 -3.55 4.35
C TYR A 47 -4.42 -4.23 5.58
N THR A 48 -3.60 -4.29 6.62
CA THR A 48 -4.02 -4.52 8.01
C THR A 48 -3.31 -3.48 8.89
N PRO A 49 -3.59 -3.40 10.20
CA PRO A 49 -2.81 -2.49 11.05
C PRO A 49 -1.30 -2.75 10.99
N ARG A 50 -0.86 -3.94 10.60
CA ARG A 50 0.54 -4.34 10.64
C ARG A 50 1.20 -4.52 9.28
N ARG A 51 0.49 -4.29 8.16
CA ARG A 51 1.06 -4.45 6.81
C ARG A 51 0.35 -3.65 5.74
N LEU A 52 1.12 -3.30 4.72
CA LEU A 52 0.65 -2.82 3.42
C LEU A 52 1.04 -3.87 2.39
N VAL A 53 0.12 -4.26 1.51
CA VAL A 53 0.33 -5.33 0.53
C VAL A 53 -0.12 -4.87 -0.85
N ILE A 54 0.78 -4.99 -1.83
CA ILE A 54 0.45 -4.87 -3.25
C ILE A 54 0.53 -6.26 -3.87
N TRP A 55 -0.49 -6.59 -4.65
CA TRP A 55 -0.58 -7.84 -5.35
C TRP A 55 -0.86 -7.64 -6.84
N HIS A 56 0.07 -8.10 -7.68
CA HIS A 56 -0.13 -8.23 -9.12
C HIS A 56 -0.26 -9.71 -9.46
N ARG A 57 -1.36 -10.08 -10.09
CA ARG A 57 -1.53 -11.42 -10.66
C ARG A 57 -0.61 -11.62 -11.84
N GLU A 58 -0.43 -10.55 -12.62
CA GLU A 58 0.34 -10.53 -13.85
C GLU A 58 1.17 -9.24 -13.90
N PHE A 59 2.48 -9.36 -13.71
CA PHE A 59 3.43 -8.26 -13.81
C PHE A 59 4.42 -8.54 -14.93
N LYS A 60 4.74 -7.56 -15.78
CA LYS A 60 5.69 -7.71 -16.88
C LYS A 60 7.07 -8.07 -16.33
N THR A 61 7.76 -9.04 -16.99
CA THR A 61 9.13 -9.42 -16.61
C THR A 61 10.18 -8.44 -17.11
N GLN A 62 9.79 -7.53 -17.99
CA GLN A 62 10.67 -6.52 -18.60
C GLN A 62 9.84 -5.32 -19.00
N GLN A 63 10.42 -4.11 -18.91
CA GLN A 63 9.85 -2.90 -19.50
C GLN A 63 9.71 -3.08 -21.01
N ASP A 64 8.74 -2.38 -21.59
CA ASP A 64 8.67 -2.27 -23.04
C ASP A 64 9.85 -1.45 -23.54
N ASP A 65 10.36 -1.79 -24.73
CA ASP A 65 11.37 -0.98 -25.38
C ASP A 65 10.81 0.42 -25.62
N SER A 66 11.62 1.41 -25.40
CA SER A 66 11.24 2.81 -25.53
C SER A 66 12.12 3.52 -26.55
N THR A 67 11.67 4.68 -26.99
CA THR A 67 12.45 5.53 -27.87
C THR A 67 12.65 6.88 -27.22
N GLU A 68 13.90 7.30 -27.14
CA GLU A 68 14.26 8.65 -26.72
C GLU A 68 14.50 9.51 -27.95
N GLU A 69 13.81 10.65 -28.04
CA GLU A 69 13.96 11.59 -29.12
C GLU A 69 14.80 12.78 -28.67
N PHE A 70 15.88 13.04 -29.41
CA PHE A 70 16.77 14.16 -29.17
C PHE A 70 16.62 15.17 -30.29
N PHE A 71 16.42 16.43 -29.91
CA PHE A 71 16.36 17.55 -30.85
C PHE A 71 17.55 18.47 -30.61
N GLY A 72 18.22 18.83 -31.68
CA GLY A 72 19.39 19.69 -31.68
C GLY A 72 19.15 21.06 -32.28
N ALA A 73 20.19 21.70 -32.77
CA ALA A 73 20.12 23.01 -33.39
C ALA A 73 19.39 22.97 -34.75
N PRO A 74 18.78 24.10 -35.18
CA PRO A 74 18.26 24.22 -36.55
C PRO A 74 19.30 23.88 -37.59
N LEU A 75 18.90 23.26 -38.70
CA LEU A 75 19.84 22.83 -39.74
C LEU A 75 20.67 23.98 -40.29
N GLU A 76 20.10 25.17 -40.38
CA GLU A 76 20.80 26.40 -40.80
C GLU A 76 22.00 26.74 -39.91
N VAL A 77 21.94 26.36 -38.62
CA VAL A 77 23.03 26.58 -37.65
C VAL A 77 23.93 25.34 -37.56
N ALA A 78 23.35 24.17 -37.77
CA ALA A 78 24.07 22.88 -37.69
C ALA A 78 25.00 22.65 -38.85
N TYR A 79 24.72 23.18 -40.03
CA TYR A 79 25.51 23.06 -41.21
C TYR A 79 25.86 24.43 -41.81
N LYS A 80 27.10 24.62 -42.21
CA LYS A 80 27.59 25.79 -42.93
C LYS A 80 28.43 25.31 -44.11
N ASP A 81 28.08 25.79 -45.32
CA ASP A 81 28.73 25.38 -46.55
C ASP A 81 28.81 23.84 -46.74
N GLY A 82 27.74 23.15 -46.32
CA GLY A 82 27.67 21.68 -46.41
C GLY A 82 28.48 20.92 -45.37
N LYS A 83 29.17 21.62 -44.45
CA LYS A 83 29.98 21.00 -43.39
C LYS A 83 29.30 21.13 -42.02
N ALA A 84 29.42 20.11 -41.20
CA ALA A 84 28.95 20.13 -39.85
C ALA A 84 29.66 21.21 -39.02
N THR A 85 28.90 21.97 -38.26
CA THR A 85 29.45 22.96 -37.33
C THR A 85 29.74 22.32 -35.97
N PRO A 86 30.51 22.98 -35.08
CA PRO A 86 30.70 22.49 -33.71
C PRO A 86 29.40 22.24 -32.94
N ALA A 87 28.31 22.93 -33.31
CA ALA A 87 26.98 22.68 -32.71
C ALA A 87 26.41 21.32 -33.13
N ALA A 88 26.58 20.93 -34.39
CA ALA A 88 26.17 19.60 -34.89
C ALA A 88 27.03 18.47 -34.31
N GLU A 89 28.34 18.66 -34.27
CA GLU A 89 29.28 17.70 -33.68
C GLU A 89 29.04 17.52 -32.20
N GLY A 90 28.77 18.62 -31.46
CA GLY A 90 28.39 18.60 -30.05
C GLY A 90 27.09 17.84 -29.79
N PHE A 91 26.11 17.98 -30.68
CA PHE A 91 24.86 17.24 -30.62
C PHE A 91 25.07 15.73 -30.85
N ALA A 92 25.82 15.33 -31.88
CA ALA A 92 26.16 13.93 -32.13
C ALA A 92 26.91 13.31 -30.95
N LYS A 93 27.88 14.04 -30.37
CA LYS A 93 28.61 13.62 -29.18
C LYS A 93 27.69 13.45 -27.98
N LYS A 94 26.71 14.37 -27.77
CA LYS A 94 25.71 14.28 -26.74
C LYS A 94 24.80 13.04 -26.88
N CYS A 95 24.46 12.70 -28.13
CA CYS A 95 23.66 11.51 -28.45
C CYS A 95 24.49 10.21 -28.38
N GLY A 96 25.83 10.30 -28.30
CA GLY A 96 26.74 9.16 -28.28
C GLY A 96 26.89 8.44 -29.65
N VAL A 97 26.69 9.17 -30.75
CA VAL A 97 26.68 8.64 -32.12
C VAL A 97 27.55 9.47 -33.07
N THR A 98 27.81 8.93 -34.24
CA THR A 98 28.47 9.67 -35.34
C THR A 98 27.45 10.56 -36.07
N MET A 99 27.94 11.56 -36.79
CA MET A 99 27.09 12.48 -37.57
C MET A 99 26.21 11.79 -38.60
N ASP A 100 26.65 10.65 -39.13
CA ASP A 100 25.89 9.88 -40.13
C ASP A 100 24.58 9.29 -39.59
N ALA A 101 24.48 9.13 -38.25
CA ALA A 101 23.28 8.65 -37.56
C ALA A 101 22.30 9.78 -37.20
N ILE A 102 22.72 11.05 -37.41
CA ILE A 102 21.86 12.22 -37.08
C ILE A 102 20.98 12.54 -38.29
N GLY A 103 19.68 12.52 -38.10
CA GLY A 103 18.68 12.96 -39.08
C GLY A 103 18.23 14.39 -38.84
N SER A 104 17.10 14.74 -39.47
CA SER A 104 16.39 15.99 -39.22
C SER A 104 14.91 15.74 -38.95
N ALA A 105 14.27 16.65 -38.21
CA ALA A 105 12.83 16.65 -37.95
C ALA A 105 12.29 18.08 -37.81
N GLN A 106 11.01 18.25 -38.08
CA GLN A 106 10.33 19.54 -37.90
C GLN A 106 10.01 19.76 -36.41
N LYS A 107 10.46 20.87 -35.84
CA LYS A 107 10.12 21.31 -34.48
C LYS A 107 9.96 22.83 -34.41
N GLY A 108 8.77 23.28 -34.00
CA GLY A 108 8.48 24.71 -33.89
C GLY A 108 8.56 25.48 -35.23
N GLY A 109 8.21 24.82 -36.33
CA GLY A 109 8.25 25.44 -37.68
C GLY A 109 9.66 25.54 -38.31
N LYS A 110 10.69 24.95 -37.69
CA LYS A 110 12.05 24.86 -38.19
C LYS A 110 12.48 23.42 -38.31
N GLU A 111 13.31 23.14 -39.29
CA GLU A 111 13.99 21.85 -39.41
C GLU A 111 15.21 21.84 -38.50
N VAL A 112 15.27 20.87 -37.59
CA VAL A 112 16.32 20.76 -36.56
C VAL A 112 17.03 19.41 -36.68
N LEU A 113 18.23 19.30 -36.13
CA LEU A 113 18.89 18.03 -35.97
C LEU A 113 18.05 17.12 -35.09
N TYR A 114 17.93 15.85 -35.46
CA TYR A 114 17.11 14.87 -34.80
C TYR A 114 17.84 13.52 -34.69
N TYR A 115 17.72 12.92 -33.52
CA TYR A 115 18.19 11.56 -33.33
C TYR A 115 17.17 10.78 -32.49
N LYS A 116 16.84 9.59 -32.94
CA LYS A 116 15.95 8.67 -32.27
C LYS A 116 16.80 7.49 -31.77
N LYS A 117 16.86 7.35 -30.45
CA LYS A 117 17.57 6.25 -29.79
C LYS A 117 16.57 5.20 -29.32
N GLU A 118 16.74 3.97 -29.75
CA GLU A 118 16.05 2.84 -29.17
C GLU A 118 16.72 2.45 -27.86
N VAL A 119 15.92 2.37 -26.79
CA VAL A 119 16.35 1.98 -25.46
C VAL A 119 15.65 0.69 -25.11
N ALA A 120 16.43 -0.39 -25.02
CA ALA A 120 15.88 -1.68 -24.59
C ALA A 120 15.35 -1.59 -23.17
N GLY A 121 14.15 -2.14 -22.96
CA GLY A 121 13.54 -2.20 -21.63
C GLY A 121 14.40 -3.01 -20.65
N LYS A 122 14.49 -2.55 -19.42
CA LYS A 122 15.21 -3.25 -18.36
C LYS A 122 14.40 -4.41 -17.79
N PRO A 123 15.05 -5.48 -17.31
CA PRO A 123 14.39 -6.52 -16.54
C PRO A 123 13.68 -5.93 -15.30
N SER A 124 12.41 -6.29 -15.11
CA SER A 124 11.61 -5.73 -14.01
C SER A 124 12.19 -6.04 -12.64
N ILE A 125 12.83 -7.19 -12.49
CA ILE A 125 13.46 -7.59 -11.21
C ILE A 125 14.52 -6.59 -10.73
N GLU A 126 15.18 -5.89 -11.64
CA GLU A 126 16.19 -4.87 -11.33
C GLU A 126 15.57 -3.54 -10.89
N LEU A 127 14.28 -3.32 -11.21
CA LEU A 127 13.57 -2.06 -10.95
C LEU A 127 12.64 -2.14 -9.76
N ILE A 128 12.13 -3.33 -9.41
CA ILE A 128 11.13 -3.51 -8.35
C ILE A 128 11.62 -2.94 -7.01
N GLY A 129 12.90 -3.12 -6.67
CA GLY A 129 13.47 -2.59 -5.43
C GLY A 129 13.34 -1.07 -5.33
N ASP A 130 13.76 -0.35 -6.38
CA ASP A 130 13.68 1.11 -6.45
C ASP A 130 12.24 1.62 -6.52
N ILE A 131 11.35 0.89 -7.19
CA ILE A 131 9.92 1.19 -7.25
C ILE A 131 9.32 1.14 -5.86
N VAL A 132 9.60 0.07 -5.11
CA VAL A 132 9.07 -0.11 -3.74
C VAL A 132 9.65 0.92 -2.79
N ASP A 133 10.95 1.20 -2.83
CA ASP A 133 11.57 2.24 -2.02
C ASP A 133 10.97 3.62 -2.28
N THR A 134 10.83 3.98 -3.56
CA THR A 134 10.20 5.23 -3.99
C THR A 134 8.74 5.31 -3.51
N TRP A 135 7.98 4.22 -3.65
CA TRP A 135 6.59 4.16 -3.22
C TRP A 135 6.46 4.40 -1.71
N ILE A 136 7.16 3.64 -0.89
CA ILE A 136 7.07 3.75 0.57
C ILE A 136 7.52 5.13 1.05
N LYS A 137 8.57 5.70 0.48
CA LYS A 137 9.03 7.07 0.80
C LYS A 137 8.08 8.17 0.33
N SER A 138 7.22 7.89 -0.63
CA SER A 138 6.21 8.84 -1.12
C SER A 138 4.96 8.92 -0.24
N LEU A 139 4.72 7.94 0.66
CA LEU A 139 3.54 7.91 1.52
C LEU A 139 3.61 9.01 2.59
N ASP A 140 2.50 9.72 2.78
CA ASP A 140 2.40 10.80 3.76
C ASP A 140 1.19 10.58 4.69
N PHE A 141 1.49 10.18 5.90
CA PHE A 141 0.50 9.95 6.96
C PHE A 141 0.31 11.19 7.86
N GLY A 142 0.85 12.34 7.49
CA GLY A 142 0.80 13.59 8.27
C GLY A 142 1.66 13.58 9.53
N LYS A 143 2.17 12.42 9.97
CA LYS A 143 3.09 12.23 11.10
C LYS A 143 4.11 11.16 10.75
N SER A 144 5.32 11.32 11.23
CA SER A 144 6.39 10.35 11.08
C SER A 144 7.25 10.28 12.33
N MET A 145 7.99 9.19 12.48
CA MET A 145 8.97 8.99 13.54
C MET A 145 10.25 8.36 12.99
N ARG A 146 11.35 8.58 13.69
CA ARG A 146 12.63 7.89 13.45
C ARG A 146 12.81 6.80 14.51
N TRP A 147 13.56 5.78 14.17
CA TRP A 147 13.90 4.71 15.11
C TRP A 147 15.33 4.21 14.90
N GLY A 148 15.93 3.67 15.94
CA GLY A 148 17.33 3.24 15.91
C GLY A 148 18.28 4.38 15.56
N SER A 149 19.22 4.12 14.67
CA SER A 149 20.20 5.08 14.15
C SER A 149 19.85 5.61 12.75
N LEU A 150 18.63 5.36 12.26
CA LEU A 150 18.20 5.75 10.91
C LEU A 150 17.97 7.25 10.80
N SER A 151 18.34 7.81 9.65
CA SER A 151 18.03 9.20 9.28
C SER A 151 16.63 9.32 8.68
N GLU A 152 16.13 8.23 8.08
CA GLU A 152 14.81 8.15 7.46
C GLU A 152 13.70 8.10 8.52
N SER A 153 12.51 8.51 8.12
CA SER A 153 11.33 8.50 8.99
C SER A 153 10.12 7.90 8.28
N PHE A 154 9.28 7.20 9.03
CA PHE A 154 8.02 6.63 8.56
C PHE A 154 6.97 6.74 9.67
N ILE A 155 5.70 6.47 9.38
CA ILE A 155 4.62 6.56 10.38
C ILE A 155 4.80 5.61 11.57
N ARG A 156 5.36 4.41 11.31
CA ARG A 156 5.71 3.38 12.29
C ARG A 156 6.94 2.62 11.83
N PRO A 157 7.72 1.98 12.72
CA PRO A 157 8.85 1.17 12.34
C PRO A 157 8.48 0.06 11.36
N ILE A 158 9.23 -0.04 10.27
CA ILE A 158 9.15 -1.20 9.35
C ILE A 158 9.83 -2.38 10.05
N ARG A 159 9.16 -3.53 10.07
CA ARG A 159 9.57 -4.73 10.81
C ARG A 159 10.00 -5.88 9.91
N TRP A 160 9.37 -6.01 8.75
CA TRP A 160 9.76 -6.97 7.73
C TRP A 160 9.40 -6.46 6.35
N VAL A 161 10.10 -6.98 5.37
CA VAL A 161 9.87 -6.73 3.94
C VAL A 161 9.87 -8.07 3.24
N ASN A 162 8.83 -8.33 2.46
CA ASN A 162 8.73 -9.52 1.64
C ASN A 162 8.32 -9.12 0.23
N ILE A 163 9.19 -9.38 -0.74
CA ILE A 163 8.92 -9.09 -2.14
C ILE A 163 9.21 -10.35 -2.95
N LEU A 164 8.16 -10.89 -3.58
CA LEU A 164 8.24 -12.10 -4.40
C LEU A 164 7.86 -11.76 -5.85
N PHE A 165 8.77 -12.01 -6.76
CA PHE A 165 8.53 -11.91 -8.19
C PHE A 165 8.53 -13.31 -8.82
N GLY A 166 7.35 -13.88 -9.06
CA GLY A 166 7.17 -15.31 -9.22
C GLY A 166 7.55 -16.03 -7.93
N ASP A 167 8.53 -16.92 -8.02
CA ASP A 167 9.09 -17.65 -6.88
C ASP A 167 10.43 -17.07 -6.39
N GLU A 168 10.89 -15.98 -6.99
CA GLU A 168 12.16 -15.34 -6.65
C GLU A 168 11.95 -14.21 -5.65
N SER A 169 12.85 -14.10 -4.66
CA SER A 169 12.89 -12.94 -3.76
C SER A 169 13.61 -11.79 -4.45
N VAL A 170 13.03 -10.60 -4.37
CA VAL A 170 13.72 -9.37 -4.81
C VAL A 170 14.50 -8.81 -3.62
N ASP A 171 15.81 -8.68 -3.79
CA ASP A 171 16.68 -8.13 -2.75
C ASP A 171 16.54 -6.60 -2.67
N VAL A 172 16.06 -6.13 -1.53
CA VAL A 172 15.95 -4.71 -1.21
C VAL A 172 16.18 -4.50 0.29
N GLU A 173 16.70 -3.36 0.65
CA GLU A 173 16.79 -2.93 2.05
C GLU A 173 16.00 -1.62 2.21
N LEU A 174 14.96 -1.65 3.05
CA LEU A 174 14.11 -0.51 3.36
C LEU A 174 14.22 -0.20 4.85
N PHE A 175 14.61 1.03 5.18
CA PHE A 175 14.71 1.49 6.58
C PHE A 175 15.51 0.51 7.47
N GLY A 176 16.61 -0.02 6.94
CA GLY A 176 17.47 -0.99 7.63
C GLY A 176 16.93 -2.42 7.71
N VAL A 177 15.82 -2.72 7.04
CA VAL A 177 15.22 -4.06 7.00
C VAL A 177 15.43 -4.67 5.62
N LYS A 178 16.11 -5.80 5.56
CA LYS A 178 16.31 -6.58 4.34
C LYS A 178 15.09 -7.42 4.02
N SER A 179 14.74 -7.45 2.74
CA SER A 179 13.70 -8.35 2.22
C SER A 179 14.05 -9.83 2.45
N ALA A 180 13.01 -10.63 2.68
CA ALA A 180 13.17 -12.08 2.83
C ALA A 180 11.85 -12.80 2.50
N LYS A 181 11.94 -14.07 2.08
CA LYS A 181 10.77 -14.95 1.85
C LYS A 181 10.10 -15.35 3.17
N LYS A 182 9.61 -14.38 3.91
CA LYS A 182 8.93 -14.60 5.20
C LYS A 182 7.88 -13.55 5.46
N THR A 183 6.85 -13.93 6.18
CA THR A 183 5.81 -13.06 6.69
C THR A 183 5.59 -13.29 8.19
N PHE A 184 4.72 -12.50 8.79
CA PHE A 184 4.25 -12.69 10.16
C PHE A 184 2.74 -12.85 10.14
N VAL A 185 2.25 -13.84 10.87
CA VAL A 185 0.82 -14.07 11.05
C VAL A 185 0.29 -13.24 12.22
N HIS A 186 -0.96 -13.46 12.63
CA HIS A 186 -1.52 -12.76 13.77
C HIS A 186 -0.65 -12.97 15.02
N ARG A 187 -0.34 -11.90 15.76
CA ARG A 187 0.65 -11.94 16.85
C ARG A 187 0.31 -12.91 17.97
N ILE A 188 -0.99 -13.16 18.22
CA ILE A 188 -1.44 -14.11 19.24
C ILE A 188 -1.23 -15.56 18.76
N SER A 189 -1.31 -15.82 17.44
CA SER A 189 -1.06 -17.14 16.88
C SER A 189 0.43 -17.50 16.91
N ASN A 190 1.28 -16.60 16.42
CA ASN A 190 2.73 -16.83 16.38
C ASN A 190 3.49 -15.50 16.34
N PHE A 191 4.46 -15.33 17.23
CA PHE A 191 5.36 -14.15 17.25
C PHE A 191 6.53 -14.28 16.27
N ASN A 192 6.82 -15.48 15.79
CA ASN A 192 7.94 -15.71 14.87
C ASN A 192 7.51 -15.51 13.42
N SER A 193 8.50 -15.27 12.57
CA SER A 193 8.27 -15.24 11.14
C SER A 193 7.95 -16.64 10.60
N VAL A 194 7.08 -16.68 9.59
CA VAL A 194 6.73 -17.89 8.84
C VAL A 194 7.35 -17.76 7.44
N SER A 195 8.09 -18.80 7.03
CA SER A 195 8.64 -18.85 5.68
C SER A 195 7.55 -19.11 4.66
N ILE A 196 7.69 -18.51 3.48
CA ILE A 196 6.79 -18.69 2.35
C ILE A 196 7.60 -18.94 1.08
N ASN A 197 7.14 -19.86 0.22
CA ASN A 197 7.83 -20.21 -1.01
C ASN A 197 7.30 -19.48 -2.24
N GLY A 198 6.08 -18.97 -2.18
CA GLY A 198 5.47 -18.26 -3.29
C GLY A 198 4.22 -17.47 -2.87
N ALA A 199 3.73 -16.64 -3.77
CA ALA A 199 2.65 -15.71 -3.50
C ALA A 199 1.32 -16.39 -3.14
N LYS A 200 1.02 -17.56 -3.70
CA LYS A 200 -0.21 -18.31 -3.35
C LYS A 200 -0.17 -18.78 -1.91
N GLU A 201 0.97 -19.33 -1.49
CA GLU A 201 1.19 -19.77 -0.11
C GLU A 201 1.06 -18.62 0.90
N TYR A 202 1.45 -17.41 0.51
CA TYR A 202 1.32 -16.21 1.35
C TYR A 202 -0.11 -16.01 1.87
N PHE A 203 -1.11 -16.03 0.97
CA PHE A 203 -2.51 -15.82 1.35
C PHE A 203 -3.04 -16.95 2.25
N GLU A 204 -2.63 -18.19 1.98
CA GLU A 204 -3.02 -19.35 2.79
C GLU A 204 -2.39 -19.28 4.19
N VAL A 205 -1.12 -18.93 4.29
CA VAL A 205 -0.39 -18.75 5.55
C VAL A 205 -1.03 -17.67 6.41
N LEU A 206 -1.37 -16.53 5.83
CA LEU A 206 -2.05 -15.47 6.56
C LEU A 206 -3.41 -15.92 7.10
N LYS A 207 -4.23 -16.56 6.26
CA LYS A 207 -5.55 -17.07 6.65
C LYS A 207 -5.43 -18.12 7.76
N ALA A 208 -4.56 -19.09 7.61
CA ALA A 208 -4.32 -20.12 8.61
C ALA A 208 -3.76 -19.55 9.93
N GLY A 209 -3.00 -18.46 9.83
CA GLY A 209 -2.42 -17.75 10.97
C GLY A 209 -3.34 -16.70 11.61
N GLY A 210 -4.63 -16.66 11.25
CA GLY A 210 -5.63 -15.80 11.87
C GLY A 210 -5.64 -14.36 11.35
N VAL A 211 -5.09 -14.11 10.15
CA VAL A 211 -5.10 -12.78 9.51
C VAL A 211 -6.14 -12.75 8.40
N THR A 212 -7.17 -11.95 8.55
CA THR A 212 -8.11 -11.58 7.49
C THR A 212 -7.54 -10.38 6.74
N LEU A 213 -6.78 -10.64 5.67
CA LEU A 213 -6.06 -9.60 4.93
C LEU A 213 -6.98 -8.58 4.26
N PHE A 214 -8.11 -9.05 3.70
CA PHE A 214 -9.04 -8.25 2.89
C PHE A 214 -9.93 -7.37 3.77
N PRO A 215 -9.89 -6.03 3.65
CA PRO A 215 -10.71 -5.11 4.46
C PRO A 215 -12.22 -5.39 4.33
N GLU A 216 -12.68 -5.74 3.13
CA GLU A 216 -14.07 -6.05 2.84
C GLU A 216 -14.57 -7.26 3.64
N LEU A 217 -13.74 -8.30 3.75
CA LEU A 217 -14.07 -9.48 4.55
C LEU A 217 -14.10 -9.19 6.04
N ARG A 218 -13.25 -8.27 6.53
CA ARG A 218 -13.32 -7.81 7.92
C ARG A 218 -14.60 -7.04 8.18
N ARG A 219 -14.99 -6.13 7.27
CA ARG A 219 -16.25 -5.41 7.32
C ARG A 219 -17.44 -6.37 7.37
N GLU A 220 -17.48 -7.31 6.43
CA GLU A 220 -18.55 -8.31 6.35
C GLU A 220 -18.64 -9.13 7.65
N SER A 221 -17.51 -9.59 8.19
CA SER A 221 -17.47 -10.32 9.46
C SER A 221 -18.06 -9.51 10.62
N ILE A 222 -17.68 -8.23 10.75
CA ILE A 222 -18.20 -7.35 11.82
C ILE A 222 -19.71 -7.18 11.69
N LEU A 223 -20.21 -6.84 10.50
CA LEU A 223 -21.63 -6.61 10.26
C LEU A 223 -22.48 -7.86 10.46
N ASN A 224 -21.97 -9.03 10.06
CA ASN A 224 -22.63 -10.32 10.33
C ASN A 224 -22.70 -10.59 11.83
N ASN A 225 -21.62 -10.35 12.58
CA ASN A 225 -21.63 -10.49 14.05
C ASN A 225 -22.63 -9.51 14.69
N PHE A 226 -22.71 -8.25 14.23
CA PHE A 226 -23.68 -7.30 14.73
C PHE A 226 -25.12 -7.80 14.54
N SER A 227 -25.43 -8.28 13.33
CA SER A 227 -26.76 -8.83 13.01
C SER A 227 -27.14 -10.03 13.90
N LEU A 228 -26.17 -10.91 14.21
CA LEU A 228 -26.38 -12.03 15.14
C LEU A 228 -26.67 -11.54 16.57
N LEU A 229 -25.82 -10.62 17.07
CA LEU A 229 -26.01 -10.04 18.43
C LEU A 229 -27.35 -9.30 18.56
N GLU A 230 -27.76 -8.54 17.55
CA GLU A 230 -29.06 -7.86 17.52
C GLU A 230 -30.22 -8.86 17.64
N LYS A 231 -30.18 -9.92 16.81
CA LYS A 231 -31.22 -10.95 16.78
C LYS A 231 -31.31 -11.73 18.10
N GLU A 232 -30.16 -12.14 18.64
CA GLU A 232 -30.10 -12.96 19.86
C GLU A 232 -30.54 -12.19 21.11
N ASN A 233 -30.26 -10.90 21.19
CA ASN A 233 -30.46 -10.08 22.37
C ASN A 233 -31.70 -9.14 22.26
N GLY A 234 -32.35 -9.05 21.12
CA GLY A 234 -33.46 -8.14 20.89
C GLY A 234 -33.06 -6.68 21.06
N ILE A 235 -31.91 -6.31 20.52
CA ILE A 235 -31.28 -4.99 20.61
C ILE A 235 -31.04 -4.41 19.24
N LYS A 236 -30.63 -3.13 19.19
CA LYS A 236 -30.16 -2.45 17.98
C LYS A 236 -28.77 -1.84 18.23
N ILE A 237 -27.83 -2.13 17.36
CA ILE A 237 -26.48 -1.57 17.43
C ILE A 237 -26.42 -0.34 16.51
N GLU A 238 -25.98 0.79 17.03
CA GLU A 238 -25.73 1.98 16.22
C GLU A 238 -24.38 1.84 15.52
N CYS A 239 -24.42 1.42 14.25
CA CYS A 239 -23.24 1.27 13.42
C CYS A 239 -22.91 2.61 12.75
N ASP A 240 -21.94 3.32 13.29
CA ASP A 240 -21.35 4.51 12.71
C ASP A 240 -20.29 4.09 11.67
N GLU A 241 -20.40 4.59 10.44
CA GLU A 241 -19.54 4.17 9.33
C GLU A 241 -18.08 4.60 9.53
N ASP A 242 -17.82 5.79 10.04
CA ASP A 242 -16.46 6.28 10.29
C ASP A 242 -15.79 5.44 11.40
N LEU A 243 -16.53 5.12 12.45
CA LEU A 243 -16.06 4.23 13.50
C LEU A 243 -15.82 2.81 12.99
N LEU A 244 -16.69 2.30 12.13
CA LEU A 244 -16.55 0.98 11.52
C LEU A 244 -15.27 0.92 10.68
N ASP A 245 -15.01 1.93 9.86
CA ASP A 245 -13.77 2.01 9.06
C ASP A 245 -12.51 2.06 9.95
N GLU A 246 -12.54 2.83 11.05
CA GLU A 246 -11.44 2.83 12.01
C GLU A 246 -11.19 1.44 12.62
N VAL A 247 -12.26 0.74 13.00
CA VAL A 247 -12.17 -0.59 13.61
C VAL A 247 -11.66 -1.63 12.60
N ILE A 248 -12.10 -1.55 11.35
CA ILE A 248 -11.56 -2.38 10.25
C ILE A 248 -10.05 -2.13 10.07
N ALA A 249 -9.62 -0.86 10.18
CA ALA A 249 -8.21 -0.50 9.99
C ALA A 249 -7.29 -0.98 11.13
N ILE A 250 -7.82 -1.19 12.34
CA ILE A 250 -7.02 -1.61 13.51
C ILE A 250 -7.14 -3.09 13.87
N THR A 251 -7.86 -3.88 13.08
CA THR A 251 -8.05 -5.33 13.33
C THR A 251 -7.51 -6.19 12.21
N GLU A 252 -7.00 -7.38 12.57
CA GLU A 252 -6.64 -8.45 11.63
C GLU A 252 -7.62 -9.63 11.73
N HIS A 253 -8.26 -9.82 12.90
CA HIS A 253 -9.24 -10.87 13.18
C HIS A 253 -10.40 -10.30 14.01
N PRO A 254 -11.32 -9.58 13.36
CA PRO A 254 -12.38 -8.90 14.08
C PRO A 254 -13.45 -9.87 14.62
N THR A 255 -13.77 -9.78 15.90
CA THR A 255 -14.87 -10.48 16.55
C THR A 255 -15.67 -9.50 17.42
N ALA A 256 -16.95 -9.35 17.14
CA ALA A 256 -17.80 -8.45 17.92
C ALA A 256 -18.26 -9.11 19.23
N VAL A 257 -18.13 -8.37 20.32
CA VAL A 257 -18.47 -8.83 21.67
C VAL A 257 -19.41 -7.83 22.34
N LEU A 258 -20.51 -8.32 22.91
CA LEU A 258 -21.45 -7.50 23.66
C LEU A 258 -20.96 -7.37 25.10
N GLY A 259 -20.70 -6.14 25.51
CA GLY A 259 -20.35 -5.77 26.89
C GLY A 259 -21.44 -4.98 27.59
N SER A 260 -21.22 -4.73 28.87
CA SER A 260 -22.14 -3.88 29.70
C SER A 260 -21.33 -2.98 30.63
N PHE A 261 -21.91 -1.87 30.99
CA PHE A 261 -21.41 -0.94 32.01
C PHE A 261 -22.46 -0.74 33.11
N ASP A 262 -22.07 -0.09 34.20
CA ASP A 262 -22.98 0.16 35.32
C ASP A 262 -24.16 1.06 34.90
N GLU A 263 -25.38 0.64 35.22
CA GLU A 263 -26.61 1.38 34.92
C GLU A 263 -26.61 2.80 35.51
N GLU A 264 -25.84 3.04 36.56
CA GLU A 264 -25.73 4.37 37.17
C GLU A 264 -25.29 5.42 36.15
N PHE A 265 -24.46 5.06 35.17
CA PHE A 265 -24.03 5.98 34.11
C PHE A 265 -25.15 6.42 33.17
N LEU A 266 -26.26 5.67 33.06
CA LEU A 266 -27.42 6.09 32.27
C LEU A 266 -28.16 7.33 32.84
N LYS A 267 -27.79 7.81 34.04
CA LYS A 267 -28.21 9.10 34.55
C LYS A 267 -27.58 10.30 33.84
N LEU A 268 -26.46 10.09 33.11
CA LEU A 268 -25.82 11.10 32.30
C LEU A 268 -26.57 11.29 30.98
N PRO A 269 -26.44 12.45 30.33
CA PRO A 269 -27.00 12.65 28.99
C PRO A 269 -26.50 11.60 28.03
N PRO A 270 -27.36 10.98 27.20
CA PRO A 270 -26.97 9.93 26.26
C PRO A 270 -25.83 10.35 25.34
N GLU A 271 -25.79 11.62 24.91
CA GLU A 271 -24.77 12.17 24.02
C GLU A 271 -23.36 12.09 24.63
N VAL A 272 -23.24 12.29 25.94
CA VAL A 272 -21.97 12.20 26.67
C VAL A 272 -21.45 10.76 26.66
N ILE A 273 -22.36 9.80 26.92
CA ILE A 273 -22.04 8.37 26.95
C ILE A 273 -21.66 7.91 25.56
N ILE A 274 -22.43 8.25 24.53
CA ILE A 274 -22.19 7.89 23.12
C ILE A 274 -20.85 8.46 22.64
N THR A 275 -20.57 9.74 22.91
CA THR A 275 -19.31 10.36 22.55
C THR A 275 -18.12 9.63 23.22
N SER A 276 -18.24 9.33 24.52
CA SER A 276 -17.20 8.59 25.23
C SER A 276 -16.96 7.19 24.62
N MET A 277 -18.01 6.49 24.26
CA MET A 277 -17.93 5.18 23.62
C MET A 277 -17.24 5.26 22.27
N LYS A 278 -17.70 6.13 21.38
CA LYS A 278 -17.21 6.24 20.00
C LYS A 278 -15.78 6.80 19.96
N GLU A 279 -15.56 7.98 20.54
CA GLU A 279 -14.32 8.73 20.38
C GLU A 279 -13.15 8.18 21.20
N HIS A 280 -13.43 7.62 22.39
CA HIS A 280 -12.36 7.22 23.30
C HIS A 280 -12.16 5.72 23.38
N GLN A 281 -13.23 4.93 23.25
CA GLN A 281 -13.18 3.48 23.43
C GLN A 281 -13.33 2.69 22.13
N ARG A 282 -13.77 3.32 21.05
CA ARG A 282 -14.10 2.62 19.79
C ARG A 282 -15.20 1.57 19.99
N TYR A 283 -16.19 1.88 20.83
CA TYR A 283 -17.34 1.04 21.11
C TYR A 283 -18.58 1.52 20.36
N PHE A 284 -19.42 0.58 19.97
CA PHE A 284 -20.69 0.85 19.29
C PHE A 284 -21.81 0.88 20.32
N PRO A 285 -22.58 1.99 20.40
CA PRO A 285 -23.71 2.12 21.32
C PRO A 285 -24.84 1.15 21.00
N VAL A 286 -25.54 0.67 22.04
CA VAL A 286 -26.62 -0.30 21.92
C VAL A 286 -27.91 0.29 22.42
N PHE A 287 -28.98 0.10 21.64
CA PHE A 287 -30.31 0.62 21.91
C PHE A 287 -31.32 -0.53 22.06
N LYS A 288 -32.34 -0.32 22.86
CA LYS A 288 -33.53 -1.15 22.93
C LYS A 288 -34.77 -0.25 23.01
N ASP A 289 -35.78 -0.55 22.18
CA ASP A 289 -37.01 0.25 22.06
C ASP A 289 -36.73 1.76 21.85
N GLY A 290 -35.70 2.08 21.08
CA GLY A 290 -35.29 3.45 20.77
C GLY A 290 -34.52 4.18 21.88
N LYS A 291 -34.20 3.52 22.99
CA LYS A 291 -33.46 4.10 24.12
C LYS A 291 -32.09 3.47 24.27
N LEU A 292 -31.09 4.31 24.57
CA LEU A 292 -29.75 3.83 24.94
C LEU A 292 -29.89 2.95 26.20
N ILE A 293 -29.23 1.79 26.17
CA ILE A 293 -29.14 0.89 27.32
C ILE A 293 -27.68 0.76 27.79
N ASN A 294 -27.47 0.19 28.96
CA ASN A 294 -26.16 0.00 29.58
C ASN A 294 -25.35 -1.13 28.93
N LYS A 295 -25.39 -1.18 27.59
CA LYS A 295 -24.63 -2.13 26.79
C LYS A 295 -23.86 -1.42 25.68
N PHE A 296 -22.79 -2.05 25.22
CA PHE A 296 -22.00 -1.62 24.08
C PHE A 296 -21.52 -2.84 23.30
N VAL A 297 -21.14 -2.65 22.06
CA VAL A 297 -20.41 -3.66 21.32
C VAL A 297 -18.98 -3.17 21.10
N VAL A 298 -18.01 -4.01 21.41
CA VAL A 298 -16.59 -3.84 21.08
C VAL A 298 -16.18 -4.89 20.05
N VAL A 299 -15.32 -4.49 19.12
CA VAL A 299 -14.73 -5.42 18.18
C VAL A 299 -13.32 -5.77 18.67
N SER A 300 -13.17 -7.01 19.11
CA SER A 300 -11.91 -7.58 19.57
C SER A 300 -11.05 -8.00 18.37
N ASN A 301 -9.73 -7.90 18.53
CA ASN A 301 -8.74 -8.46 17.60
C ASN A 301 -8.05 -9.71 18.18
N ALA A 302 -8.71 -10.44 19.06
CA ALA A 302 -8.18 -11.65 19.70
C ALA A 302 -8.57 -12.91 18.93
N LEU A 303 -7.66 -13.89 18.89
CA LEU A 303 -7.91 -15.23 18.37
C LEU A 303 -8.48 -16.10 19.51
N THR A 304 -9.66 -15.79 20.01
CA THR A 304 -10.33 -16.55 21.07
C THR A 304 -11.84 -16.46 20.89
N ASP A 305 -12.52 -17.52 21.26
CA ASP A 305 -14.00 -17.56 21.39
C ASP A 305 -14.44 -17.37 22.84
N ASP A 306 -13.50 -17.32 23.79
CA ASP A 306 -13.75 -17.11 25.22
C ASP A 306 -13.38 -15.68 25.63
N PHE A 307 -14.39 -14.81 25.72
CA PHE A 307 -14.29 -13.43 26.17
C PHE A 307 -14.78 -13.25 27.63
N SER A 308 -14.89 -14.33 28.39
CA SER A 308 -15.36 -14.29 29.78
C SER A 308 -14.28 -13.92 30.80
N LYS A 309 -13.05 -13.70 30.36
CA LYS A 309 -11.88 -13.40 31.22
C LYS A 309 -11.37 -12.00 31.03
#